data_6d22bfad3b58b1785dc10736e3a88726
#
_entry.id   6d22bfad3b58b1785dc10736e3a88726
#
_cell.length_a   1.000
_cell.length_b   1.000
_cell.length_c   1.000
_cell.angle_alpha   90.00
_cell.angle_beta   90.00
_cell.angle_gamma   90.00
#
_symmetry.space_group_name_H-M   'P 1'
#
loop_
_entity.id
_entity.type
_entity.pdbx_description
1 polymer ?
#
loop_
_entity_poly.entity_id
_entity_poly.type
_entity_poly.pdbx_seq_one_letter_code
_entity_poly.pdbx_strand_id
1 'polypeptide(L)'
;MQMKSGRLAVVAVSLLTATASTASAAPATASGPAALALAGVVALYSPLLTADEREAVSAFFVGQIGVRYAKKISVTADKIVCRVSNVDITARSCELTFKGAKQTITGRRASEIFATEAMAGVPSDGAAGSVSESLSKLSCTLDPAEIKQKAGGGASCSFETGN
;
A
#
# COMPACT_ATOMS: atom_id res chain seq x y z
N MET A 1 67.13 21.05 -40.38
CA MET A 1 66.11 21.67 -39.51
C MET A 1 64.85 20.86 -39.64
N GLN A 2 64.50 20.02 -38.65
CA GLN A 2 63.29 19.24 -38.64
C GLN A 2 62.35 19.84 -37.57
N MET A 3 61.19 20.31 -38.01
CA MET A 3 60.11 20.78 -37.15
C MET A 3 59.32 19.57 -36.65
N LYS A 4 59.36 19.37 -35.33
CA LYS A 4 58.51 18.37 -34.64
C LYS A 4 57.10 18.95 -34.44
N SER A 5 56.12 18.40 -35.13
CA SER A 5 54.70 18.68 -34.89
C SER A 5 54.25 18.00 -33.62
N GLY A 6 53.91 18.77 -32.57
CA GLY A 6 53.27 18.30 -31.37
C GLY A 6 51.79 18.06 -31.61
N ARG A 7 51.33 16.82 -31.39
CA ARG A 7 49.91 16.47 -31.40
C ARG A 7 49.29 16.82 -30.04
N LEU A 8 48.38 17.75 -30.02
CA LEU A 8 47.51 18.02 -28.87
C LEU A 8 46.47 16.90 -28.80
N ALA A 9 46.52 16.12 -27.74
CA ALA A 9 45.47 15.16 -27.39
C ALA A 9 44.35 15.91 -26.67
N VAL A 10 43.20 16.01 -27.33
CA VAL A 10 41.95 16.51 -26.70
C VAL A 10 41.35 15.38 -25.89
N VAL A 11 41.42 15.50 -24.57
CA VAL A 11 40.72 14.58 -23.66
C VAL A 11 39.26 15.02 -23.59
N ALA A 12 38.40 14.26 -24.22
CA ALA A 12 36.95 14.43 -24.09
C ALA A 12 36.50 13.89 -22.73
N VAL A 13 36.17 14.78 -21.82
CA VAL A 13 35.52 14.42 -20.54
C VAL A 13 34.05 14.18 -20.83
N SER A 14 33.67 12.91 -20.89
CA SER A 14 32.26 12.50 -20.97
C SER A 14 31.60 12.72 -19.61
N LEU A 15 30.80 13.77 -19.46
CA LEU A 15 29.89 13.93 -18.32
C LEU A 15 28.80 12.85 -18.44
N LEU A 16 28.90 11.81 -17.61
CA LEU A 16 27.77 10.92 -17.35
C LEU A 16 26.73 11.71 -16.54
N THR A 17 25.71 12.21 -17.21
CA THR A 17 24.51 12.68 -16.55
C THR A 17 23.77 11.45 -16.01
N ALA A 18 23.89 11.22 -14.72
CA ALA A 18 23.04 10.27 -14.01
C ALA A 18 21.61 10.82 -14.04
N THR A 19 20.78 10.30 -14.95
CA THR A 19 19.33 10.51 -14.90
C THR A 19 18.83 9.77 -13.66
N ALA A 20 18.50 10.51 -12.60
CA ALA A 20 17.76 9.97 -11.48
C ALA A 20 16.39 9.52 -12.04
N SER A 21 16.22 8.21 -12.19
CA SER A 21 14.91 7.62 -12.47
C SER A 21 14.04 7.87 -11.25
N THR A 22 13.17 8.86 -11.31
CA THR A 22 12.09 9.00 -10.34
C THR A 22 11.21 7.76 -10.51
N ALA A 23 11.26 6.85 -9.52
CA ALA A 23 10.35 5.72 -9.48
C ALA A 23 8.92 6.27 -9.51
N SER A 24 8.22 6.07 -10.62
CA SER A 24 6.83 6.53 -10.76
C SER A 24 5.93 5.56 -10.04
N ALA A 25 4.99 6.10 -9.25
CA ALA A 25 3.96 5.30 -8.61
C ALA A 25 3.19 4.49 -9.67
N ALA A 26 3.08 3.17 -9.47
CA ALA A 26 2.42 2.28 -10.41
C ALA A 26 1.01 1.94 -9.92
N PRO A 27 -0.02 2.05 -10.77
CA PRO A 27 -1.38 1.66 -10.42
C PRO A 27 -1.46 0.15 -10.22
N ALA A 28 -2.17 -0.27 -9.18
CA ALA A 28 -2.40 -1.65 -8.83
C ALA A 28 -3.84 -1.86 -8.36
N THR A 29 -4.29 -3.10 -8.42
CA THR A 29 -5.63 -3.49 -7.97
C THR A 29 -5.57 -4.78 -7.17
N ALA A 30 -6.44 -4.90 -6.18
CA ALA A 30 -6.70 -6.14 -5.48
C ALA A 30 -8.20 -6.45 -5.56
N SER A 31 -8.56 -7.73 -5.50
CA SER A 31 -9.94 -8.17 -5.51
C SER A 31 -10.15 -9.39 -4.60
N GLY A 32 -11.39 -9.70 -4.27
CA GLY A 32 -11.74 -10.86 -3.46
C GLY A 32 -11.16 -10.81 -2.04
N PRO A 33 -10.65 -11.93 -1.51
CA PRO A 33 -10.17 -12.02 -0.13
C PRO A 33 -9.07 -11.02 0.22
N ALA A 34 -8.13 -10.75 -0.71
CA ALA A 34 -7.05 -9.79 -0.51
C ALA A 34 -7.58 -8.36 -0.36
N ALA A 35 -8.51 -7.95 -1.23
CA ALA A 35 -9.15 -6.64 -1.13
C ALA A 35 -9.98 -6.52 0.15
N LEU A 36 -10.70 -7.57 0.54
CA LEU A 36 -11.48 -7.59 1.76
C LEU A 36 -10.58 -7.44 2.99
N ALA A 37 -9.46 -8.17 3.05
CA ALA A 37 -8.50 -8.08 4.13
C ALA A 37 -7.91 -6.67 4.25
N LEU A 38 -7.49 -6.08 3.11
CA LEU A 38 -6.93 -4.73 3.07
C LEU A 38 -7.97 -3.68 3.48
N ALA A 39 -9.18 -3.74 2.94
CA ALA A 39 -10.28 -2.85 3.31
C ALA A 39 -10.62 -2.96 4.80
N GLY A 40 -10.66 -4.18 5.33
CA GLY A 40 -10.99 -4.44 6.71
C GLY A 40 -9.98 -3.88 7.70
N VAL A 41 -8.70 -4.14 7.46
CA VAL A 41 -7.65 -3.63 8.34
C VAL A 41 -7.58 -2.10 8.31
N VAL A 42 -7.79 -1.48 7.15
CA VAL A 42 -7.81 -0.02 7.04
C VAL A 42 -9.06 0.58 7.70
N ALA A 43 -10.21 -0.07 7.58
CA ALA A 43 -11.46 0.37 8.19
C ALA A 43 -11.39 0.43 9.72
N LEU A 44 -10.62 -0.45 10.36
CA LEU A 44 -10.42 -0.43 11.81
C LEU A 44 -9.80 0.87 12.33
N TYR A 45 -8.95 1.49 11.51
CA TYR A 45 -8.20 2.69 11.87
C TYR A 45 -8.75 3.96 11.22
N SER A 46 -9.65 3.85 10.24
CA SER A 46 -10.15 4.98 9.49
C SER A 46 -11.05 5.88 10.36
N PRO A 47 -10.70 7.15 10.58
CA PRO A 47 -11.60 8.11 11.20
C PRO A 47 -12.72 8.58 10.27
N LEU A 48 -12.67 8.20 9.00
CA LEU A 48 -13.60 8.63 7.95
C LEU A 48 -14.89 7.79 7.92
N LEU A 49 -14.86 6.60 8.53
CA LEU A 49 -16.01 5.70 8.58
C LEU A 49 -16.85 5.97 9.82
N THR A 50 -18.16 5.91 9.66
CA THR A 50 -19.12 5.89 10.77
C THR A 50 -19.02 4.59 11.56
N ALA A 51 -19.60 4.56 12.75
CA ALA A 51 -19.67 3.33 13.56
C ALA A 51 -20.40 2.20 12.81
N ASP A 52 -21.52 2.53 12.16
CA ASP A 52 -22.32 1.58 11.39
C ASP A 52 -21.55 1.00 10.20
N GLU A 53 -20.78 1.83 9.49
CA GLU A 53 -19.94 1.37 8.38
C GLU A 53 -18.83 0.46 8.86
N ARG A 54 -18.18 0.75 9.99
CA ARG A 54 -17.17 -0.14 10.59
C ARG A 54 -17.77 -1.48 11.03
N GLU A 55 -18.95 -1.45 11.66
CA GLU A 55 -19.66 -2.67 12.02
C GLU A 55 -20.01 -3.49 10.77
N ALA A 56 -20.47 -2.83 9.73
CA ALA A 56 -20.76 -3.47 8.44
C ALA A 56 -19.51 -4.10 7.83
N VAL A 57 -18.35 -3.42 7.82
CA VAL A 57 -17.09 -4.00 7.35
C VAL A 57 -16.72 -5.24 8.18
N SER A 58 -16.86 -5.19 9.49
CA SER A 58 -16.63 -6.36 10.36
C SER A 58 -17.56 -7.52 10.03
N ALA A 59 -18.82 -7.24 9.75
CA ALA A 59 -19.80 -8.25 9.35
C ALA A 59 -19.43 -8.91 8.00
N PHE A 60 -18.73 -8.20 7.11
CA PHE A 60 -18.16 -8.77 5.89
C PHE A 60 -17.18 -9.91 6.18
N PHE A 61 -16.33 -9.78 7.17
CA PHE A 61 -15.37 -10.82 7.52
C PHE A 61 -16.01 -12.09 8.07
N VAL A 62 -17.11 -11.97 8.79
CA VAL A 62 -17.81 -13.12 9.40
C VAL A 62 -18.92 -13.69 8.52
N GLY A 63 -19.05 -13.20 7.27
CA GLY A 63 -20.07 -13.71 6.33
C GLY A 63 -21.52 -13.41 6.72
N GLN A 64 -21.75 -12.51 7.67
CA GLN A 64 -23.09 -12.19 8.20
C GLN A 64 -23.78 -11.04 7.50
N ILE A 65 -23.29 -10.58 6.38
CA ILE A 65 -23.74 -9.37 5.67
C ILE A 65 -25.10 -9.49 4.99
N GLY A 66 -25.84 -10.44 5.18
CA GLY A 66 -27.07 -10.53 4.42
C GLY A 66 -28.24 -9.68 4.92
N VAL A 67 -28.20 -9.17 6.14
CA VAL A 67 -29.44 -8.79 6.82
C VAL A 67 -29.56 -7.31 7.19
N ARG A 68 -28.44 -6.60 7.40
CA ARG A 68 -28.49 -5.24 7.96
C ARG A 68 -27.90 -4.12 7.13
N TYR A 69 -27.10 -4.42 6.11
CA TYR A 69 -26.43 -3.39 5.33
C TYR A 69 -26.55 -3.63 3.83
N ALA A 70 -27.31 -2.77 3.16
CA ALA A 70 -27.58 -2.88 1.72
C ALA A 70 -26.76 -1.93 0.85
N LYS A 71 -26.02 -1.01 1.47
CA LYS A 71 -25.27 0.02 0.76
C LYS A 71 -23.82 -0.40 0.53
N LYS A 72 -23.25 0.05 -0.59
CA LYS A 72 -21.81 -0.04 -0.83
C LYS A 72 -21.06 0.75 0.22
N ILE A 73 -19.98 0.17 0.74
CA ILE A 73 -19.07 0.83 1.68
C ILE A 73 -17.81 1.20 0.93
N SER A 74 -17.37 2.44 1.09
CA SER A 74 -16.11 2.93 0.55
C SER A 74 -15.10 3.12 1.68
N VAL A 75 -13.95 2.44 1.58
CA VAL A 75 -12.84 2.56 2.53
C VAL A 75 -11.66 3.18 1.81
N THR A 76 -11.18 4.32 2.28
CA THR A 76 -10.10 5.06 1.64
C THR A 76 -8.97 5.36 2.60
N ALA A 77 -7.74 5.42 2.10
CA ALA A 77 -6.58 5.97 2.79
C ALA A 77 -5.68 6.68 1.79
N ASP A 78 -5.08 7.79 2.20
CA ASP A 78 -4.17 8.55 1.34
C ASP A 78 -2.87 7.80 1.14
N LYS A 79 -2.35 7.18 2.23
CA LYS A 79 -1.07 6.48 2.23
C LYS A 79 -1.00 5.46 3.37
N ILE A 80 -0.34 4.34 3.11
CA ILE A 80 0.06 3.35 4.12
C ILE A 80 1.53 3.03 3.89
N VAL A 81 2.35 3.14 4.93
CA VAL A 81 3.77 2.82 4.90
C VAL A 81 4.10 1.93 6.08
N CYS A 82 4.51 0.71 5.81
CA CYS A 82 4.94 -0.24 6.83
C CYS A 82 6.48 -0.40 6.80
N ARG A 83 7.09 -0.52 7.98
CA ARG A 83 8.53 -0.66 8.15
C ARG A 83 8.87 -1.78 9.13
N VAL A 84 9.95 -2.49 8.86
CA VAL A 84 10.59 -3.42 9.80
C VAL A 84 11.73 -2.71 10.50
N SER A 85 11.83 -2.85 11.82
CA SER A 85 12.87 -2.19 12.61
C SER A 85 14.28 -2.69 12.24
N ASN A 86 15.25 -1.78 12.20
CA ASN A 86 16.67 -2.11 12.04
C ASN A 86 17.28 -2.78 13.28
N VAL A 87 16.67 -2.59 14.45
CA VAL A 87 17.17 -3.10 15.73
C VAL A 87 16.55 -4.45 16.07
N ASP A 88 15.26 -4.58 15.80
CA ASP A 88 14.48 -5.79 16.07
C ASP A 88 13.64 -6.15 14.85
N ILE A 89 14.03 -7.20 14.13
CA ILE A 89 13.36 -7.65 12.93
C ILE A 89 11.92 -8.14 13.17
N THR A 90 11.55 -8.39 14.42
CA THR A 90 10.17 -8.72 14.79
C THR A 90 9.31 -7.49 15.02
N ALA A 91 9.93 -6.34 15.27
CA ALA A 91 9.23 -5.08 15.47
C ALA A 91 8.84 -4.43 14.15
N ARG A 92 7.57 -4.25 13.96
CA ARG A 92 6.96 -3.61 12.81
C ARG A 92 6.18 -2.38 13.20
N SER A 93 6.17 -1.39 12.32
CA SER A 93 5.36 -0.19 12.46
C SER A 93 4.74 0.17 11.11
N CYS A 94 3.49 0.61 11.13
CA CYS A 94 2.79 1.14 9.95
C CYS A 94 2.28 2.54 10.24
N GLU A 95 2.49 3.46 9.32
CA GLU A 95 1.90 4.78 9.33
C GLU A 95 0.77 4.82 8.30
N LEU A 96 -0.45 5.09 8.76
CA LEU A 96 -1.62 5.27 7.93
C LEU A 96 -1.99 6.75 7.90
N THR A 97 -2.27 7.26 6.71
CA THR A 97 -2.68 8.65 6.50
C THR A 97 -4.10 8.71 5.96
N PHE A 98 -4.96 9.49 6.61
CA PHE A 98 -6.37 9.69 6.25
C PHE A 98 -6.67 11.19 6.17
N LYS A 99 -6.92 11.73 5.00
CA LYS A 99 -7.12 13.17 4.76
C LYS A 99 -6.05 14.03 5.46
N GLY A 100 -4.80 13.61 5.35
CA GLY A 100 -3.64 14.26 5.97
C GLY A 100 -3.40 13.93 7.45
N ALA A 101 -4.37 13.36 8.17
CA ALA A 101 -4.17 12.91 9.54
C ALA A 101 -3.41 11.58 9.58
N LYS A 102 -2.36 11.51 10.42
CA LYS A 102 -1.49 10.32 10.52
C LYS A 102 -1.80 9.53 11.78
N GLN A 103 -1.76 8.21 11.63
CA GLN A 103 -1.85 7.26 12.74
C GLN A 103 -0.70 6.27 12.65
N THR A 104 0.01 6.04 13.75
CA THR A 104 1.08 5.07 13.84
C THR A 104 0.59 3.83 14.57
N ILE A 105 0.71 2.68 13.93
CA ILE A 105 0.34 1.38 14.43
C ILE A 105 1.62 0.58 14.64
N THR A 106 1.77 -0.13 15.75
CA THR A 106 2.97 -0.90 16.09
C THR A 106 2.65 -2.32 16.51
N GLY A 107 3.68 -3.17 16.57
CA GLY A 107 3.61 -4.53 17.07
C GLY A 107 2.74 -5.45 16.20
N ARG A 108 1.98 -6.34 16.84
CA ARG A 108 1.17 -7.35 16.16
C ARG A 108 0.21 -6.75 15.13
N ARG A 109 -0.42 -5.64 15.45
CA ARG A 109 -1.36 -4.96 14.54
C ARG A 109 -0.67 -4.41 13.30
N ALA A 110 0.54 -3.89 13.42
CA ALA A 110 1.34 -3.50 12.26
C ALA A 110 1.71 -4.72 11.40
N SER A 111 2.01 -5.87 12.03
CA SER A 111 2.26 -7.12 11.30
C SER A 111 1.05 -7.61 10.51
N GLU A 112 -0.15 -7.41 11.04
CA GLU A 112 -1.40 -7.72 10.34
C GLU A 112 -1.59 -6.81 9.10
N ILE A 113 -1.30 -5.52 9.22
CA ILE A 113 -1.33 -4.58 8.08
C ILE A 113 -0.30 -5.01 7.03
N PHE A 114 0.93 -5.26 7.45
CA PHE A 114 2.02 -5.70 6.57
C PHE A 114 1.65 -6.98 5.79
N ALA A 115 1.04 -7.95 6.47
CA ALA A 115 0.58 -9.18 5.84
C ALA A 115 -0.55 -8.94 4.81
N THR A 116 -1.48 -8.02 5.10
CA THR A 116 -2.55 -7.68 4.14
C THR A 116 -2.02 -6.93 2.93
N GLU A 117 -1.03 -6.05 3.08
CA GLU A 117 -0.34 -5.40 1.97
C GLU A 117 0.34 -6.45 1.07
N ALA A 118 1.07 -7.41 1.67
CA ALA A 118 1.70 -8.49 0.93
C ALA A 118 0.68 -9.37 0.19
N MET A 119 -0.45 -9.69 0.79
CA MET A 119 -1.56 -10.41 0.13
C MET A 119 -2.15 -9.61 -1.04
N ALA A 120 -2.16 -8.29 -0.94
CA ALA A 120 -2.63 -7.41 -2.00
C ALA A 120 -1.57 -7.18 -3.11
N GLY A 121 -0.39 -7.78 -2.99
CA GLY A 121 0.69 -7.69 -3.96
C GLY A 121 1.57 -6.45 -3.80
N VAL A 122 1.53 -5.77 -2.66
CA VAL A 122 2.46 -4.68 -2.36
C VAL A 122 3.84 -5.26 -2.11
N PRO A 123 4.88 -4.89 -2.87
CA PRO A 123 6.20 -5.48 -2.73
C PRO A 123 6.85 -5.15 -1.39
N SER A 124 7.46 -6.14 -0.76
CA SER A 124 8.30 -5.98 0.41
C SER A 124 9.16 -7.22 0.57
N ASP A 125 10.42 -7.07 0.88
CA ASP A 125 11.32 -8.18 1.20
C ASP A 125 11.21 -8.63 2.67
N GLY A 126 10.53 -7.86 3.52
CA GLY A 126 10.38 -8.17 4.94
C GLY A 126 11.66 -8.09 5.76
N ALA A 127 12.78 -7.66 5.17
CA ALA A 127 14.06 -7.55 5.86
C ALA A 127 14.08 -6.33 6.80
N ALA A 128 14.96 -6.36 7.80
CA ALA A 128 15.15 -5.24 8.70
C ALA A 128 15.53 -3.98 7.92
N GLY A 129 14.90 -2.86 8.25
CA GLY A 129 15.06 -1.59 7.54
C GLY A 129 14.31 -1.51 6.22
N SER A 130 13.66 -2.58 5.79
CA SER A 130 12.81 -2.53 4.61
C SER A 130 11.56 -1.70 4.87
N VAL A 131 11.10 -1.09 3.81
CA VAL A 131 9.81 -0.40 3.78
C VAL A 131 8.98 -1.19 2.80
N SER A 132 7.78 -1.64 3.19
CA SER A 132 6.82 -2.04 2.18
C SER A 132 6.62 -0.85 1.27
N GLU A 133 6.69 -1.05 -0.04
CA GLU A 133 6.46 0.06 -0.96
C GLU A 133 5.18 0.76 -0.54
N SER A 134 5.27 2.08 -0.33
CA SER A 134 4.14 2.81 0.19
C SER A 134 2.94 2.65 -0.73
N LEU A 135 1.90 2.10 -0.19
CA LEU A 135 0.60 2.06 -0.82
C LEU A 135 -0.02 3.44 -0.69
N SER A 136 -0.39 4.05 -1.79
CA SER A 136 -1.01 5.38 -1.82
C SER A 136 -2.31 5.38 -2.60
N LYS A 137 -3.14 6.39 -2.37
CA LYS A 137 -4.44 6.57 -3.02
C LYS A 137 -5.34 5.33 -2.93
N LEU A 138 -5.33 4.66 -1.77
CA LEU A 138 -6.17 3.49 -1.57
C LEU A 138 -7.64 3.87 -1.63
N SER A 139 -8.37 3.14 -2.47
CA SER A 139 -9.83 3.19 -2.56
C SER A 139 -10.38 1.79 -2.68
N CYS A 140 -11.04 1.32 -1.64
CA CYS A 140 -11.70 0.02 -1.61
C CYS A 140 -13.21 0.20 -1.64
N THR A 141 -13.89 -0.64 -2.40
CA THR A 141 -15.35 -0.75 -2.43
C THR A 141 -15.76 -2.13 -1.95
N LEU A 142 -16.69 -2.17 -1.01
CA LEU A 142 -17.32 -3.39 -0.53
C LEU A 142 -18.79 -3.36 -0.97
N ASP A 143 -19.19 -4.31 -1.84
CA ASP A 143 -20.55 -4.42 -2.35
C ASP A 143 -21.29 -5.59 -1.71
N PRO A 144 -22.26 -5.34 -0.82
CA PRO A 144 -23.03 -6.39 -0.16
C PRO A 144 -23.81 -7.28 -1.12
N ALA A 145 -24.23 -6.76 -2.27
CA ALA A 145 -25.01 -7.51 -3.25
C ALA A 145 -24.16 -8.59 -3.95
N GLU A 146 -22.89 -8.30 -4.21
CA GLU A 146 -21.98 -9.22 -4.89
C GLU A 146 -21.44 -10.32 -3.96
N ILE A 147 -21.33 -10.05 -2.65
CA ILE A 147 -20.86 -11.04 -1.66
C ILE A 147 -21.81 -12.23 -1.56
N LYS A 148 -23.11 -12.01 -1.70
CA LYS A 148 -24.11 -13.08 -1.69
C LYS A 148 -23.98 -14.05 -2.86
N GLN A 149 -23.35 -13.63 -3.94
CA GLN A 149 -23.25 -14.40 -5.17
C GLN A 149 -21.99 -15.25 -5.26
N LYS A 150 -20.92 -14.85 -4.56
CA LYS A 150 -19.61 -15.52 -4.64
C LYS A 150 -18.84 -15.35 -3.33
N ALA A 151 -18.36 -16.46 -2.77
CA ALA A 151 -17.49 -16.42 -1.59
C ALA A 151 -16.25 -15.57 -1.88
N GLY A 152 -16.03 -14.53 -1.07
CA GLY A 152 -14.97 -13.54 -1.26
C GLY A 152 -15.23 -12.53 -2.38
N GLY A 153 -16.43 -12.56 -3.02
CA GLY A 153 -16.85 -11.55 -3.99
C GLY A 153 -17.19 -10.21 -3.33
N GLY A 154 -17.38 -9.18 -4.13
CA GLY A 154 -17.86 -7.87 -3.69
C GLY A 154 -16.84 -6.95 -3.04
N ALA A 155 -15.59 -7.36 -2.89
CA ALA A 155 -14.51 -6.50 -2.44
C ALA A 155 -13.54 -6.22 -3.60
N SER A 156 -13.25 -4.95 -3.83
CA SER A 156 -12.25 -4.48 -4.80
C SER A 156 -11.52 -3.27 -4.25
N CYS A 157 -10.22 -3.22 -4.46
CA CYS A 157 -9.38 -2.08 -4.10
C CYS A 157 -8.56 -1.63 -5.30
N SER A 158 -8.40 -0.33 -5.46
CA SER A 158 -7.42 0.30 -6.33
C SER A 158 -6.45 1.12 -5.49
N PHE A 159 -5.18 1.13 -5.84
CA PHE A 159 -4.13 1.86 -5.15
C PHE A 159 -2.93 2.07 -6.06
N GLU A 160 -1.99 2.88 -5.64
CA GLU A 160 -0.70 3.05 -6.29
C GLU A 160 0.40 2.47 -5.40
N THR A 161 1.38 1.78 -6.00
CA THR A 161 2.57 1.26 -5.33
C THR A 161 3.81 1.96 -5.85
N GLY A 162 4.83 2.11 -5.00
CA GLY A 162 6.08 2.79 -5.35
C GLY A 162 6.10 4.27 -4.95
N ASN A 163 7.31 4.78 -4.80
CA ASN A 163 7.59 6.18 -4.46
C ASN A 163 7.83 7.00 -5.70
#